data_d0a013e813978faa98ff7356366b5e57
#
_entry.id   d0a013e813978faa98ff7356366b5e57
#
_cell.length_a   1.000
_cell.length_b   1.000
_cell.length_c   1.000
_cell.angle_alpha   90.00
_cell.angle_beta   90.00
_cell.angle_gamma   90.00
#
_symmetry.space_group_name_H-M   'P 1'
#
loop_
_entity.id
_entity.type
_entity.pdbx_description
1 polymer ?
#
loop_
_entity_poly.entity_id
_entity_poly.type
_entity_poly.pdbx_seq_one_letter_code
_entity_poly.pdbx_strand_id
1 'polypeptide(L)'
;MNLFLSVKQLQTVLICFILMTISVSTRAAGSPLQIKNLGEGHCLVRVNTSQKYLLLPVEDASPDVRISMIVNNKEVKNFDVRLAVNKVDYFVPVDLSDYSGKTISFKFKMNSNDPVRVNLSPDNTACCKEMRLSDTFDTGNREKFRPTYHFSPLYGWMNDPNGMVYKDGEYHLFYQYNPYGSK
;
A
#
# COMPACT_ATOMS: atom_id res chain seq x y z
N MET A 1 41.71 -30.49 -46.76
CA MET A 1 41.41 -31.09 -45.46
C MET A 1 39.93 -30.77 -45.16
N ASN A 2 39.06 -31.70 -45.57
CA ASN A 2 37.61 -31.49 -45.44
C ASN A 2 37.18 -32.03 -44.11
N LEU A 3 36.75 -31.11 -43.21
CA LEU A 3 36.17 -31.47 -41.89
C LEU A 3 34.69 -31.77 -42.09
N PHE A 4 34.33 -33.05 -42.23
CA PHE A 4 32.93 -33.49 -42.16
C PHE A 4 32.56 -33.69 -40.70
N LEU A 5 31.75 -32.75 -40.14
CA LEU A 5 31.11 -32.94 -38.84
C LEU A 5 30.04 -34.03 -38.93
N SER A 6 30.04 -35.00 -38.02
CA SER A 6 29.03 -36.05 -37.99
C SER A 6 27.65 -35.48 -37.66
N VAL A 7 26.59 -36.14 -38.15
CA VAL A 7 25.19 -35.72 -37.90
C VAL A 7 24.88 -35.50 -36.41
N LYS A 8 25.50 -36.28 -35.50
CA LYS A 8 25.38 -36.10 -34.06
C LYS A 8 26.01 -34.81 -33.54
N GLN A 9 27.15 -34.38 -34.10
CA GLN A 9 27.82 -33.13 -33.75
C GLN A 9 27.04 -31.93 -34.26
N LEU A 10 26.38 -32.04 -35.42
CA LEU A 10 25.50 -30.99 -35.94
C LEU A 10 24.24 -30.80 -35.08
N GLN A 11 23.66 -31.91 -34.60
CA GLN A 11 22.50 -31.86 -33.66
C GLN A 11 22.85 -31.21 -32.32
N THR A 12 24.05 -31.51 -31.78
CA THR A 12 24.49 -30.93 -30.50
C THR A 12 24.74 -29.42 -30.65
N VAL A 13 25.35 -28.99 -31.74
CA VAL A 13 25.58 -27.57 -32.04
C VAL A 13 24.25 -26.84 -32.25
N LEU A 14 23.28 -27.45 -32.94
CA LEU A 14 21.94 -26.86 -33.16
C LEU A 14 21.16 -26.73 -31.88
N ILE A 15 21.22 -27.71 -30.94
CA ILE A 15 20.59 -27.66 -29.64
C ILE A 15 21.23 -26.59 -28.76
N CYS A 16 22.56 -26.44 -28.78
CA CYS A 16 23.26 -25.35 -28.07
C CYS A 16 22.87 -23.97 -28.62
N PHE A 17 22.68 -23.81 -29.93
CA PHE A 17 22.24 -22.54 -30.52
C PHE A 17 20.79 -22.21 -30.20
N ILE A 18 19.89 -23.20 -30.12
CA ILE A 18 18.49 -23.01 -29.74
C ILE A 18 18.38 -22.65 -28.24
N LEU A 19 19.25 -23.17 -27.38
CA LEU A 19 19.30 -22.82 -25.95
C LEU A 19 19.87 -21.42 -25.69
N MET A 20 20.68 -20.87 -26.63
CA MET A 20 21.20 -19.49 -26.48
C MET A 20 20.25 -18.38 -26.95
N THR A 21 19.16 -18.72 -27.63
CA THR A 21 18.20 -17.68 -28.12
C THR A 21 16.98 -17.46 -27.26
N ILE A 22 16.82 -18.22 -26.16
CA ILE A 22 15.82 -17.88 -25.13
C ILE A 22 16.49 -16.97 -24.07
N SER A 23 16.99 -15.84 -24.53
CA SER A 23 17.09 -14.68 -23.64
C SER A 23 15.67 -14.23 -23.32
N VAL A 24 15.03 -14.88 -22.37
CA VAL A 24 13.87 -14.29 -21.69
C VAL A 24 14.39 -12.98 -21.12
N SER A 25 14.11 -11.90 -21.82
CA SER A 25 14.28 -10.56 -21.30
C SER A 25 13.32 -10.46 -20.12
N THR A 26 13.76 -10.93 -18.96
CA THR A 26 13.14 -10.60 -17.69
C THR A 26 13.33 -9.10 -17.56
N ARG A 27 12.33 -8.36 -18.07
CA ARG A 27 12.16 -6.96 -17.76
C ARG A 27 12.17 -6.93 -16.24
N ALA A 28 13.22 -6.36 -15.64
CA ALA A 28 13.31 -6.19 -14.21
C ALA A 28 12.00 -5.54 -13.78
N ALA A 29 11.13 -6.31 -13.15
CA ALA A 29 9.88 -5.79 -12.64
C ALA A 29 10.30 -4.72 -11.63
N GLY A 30 10.00 -3.46 -11.94
CA GLY A 30 10.28 -2.37 -11.01
C GLY A 30 9.66 -2.71 -9.66
N SER A 31 10.22 -2.20 -8.57
CA SER A 31 9.68 -2.42 -7.23
C SER A 31 8.15 -2.26 -7.24
N PRO A 32 7.39 -3.21 -6.64
CA PRO A 32 5.93 -3.16 -6.61
C PRO A 32 5.40 -1.93 -5.86
N LEU A 33 6.24 -1.30 -5.05
CA LEU A 33 5.99 -0.03 -4.35
C LEU A 33 7.09 0.95 -4.72
N GLN A 34 6.70 2.08 -5.30
CA GLN A 34 7.61 3.17 -5.69
C GLN A 34 7.12 4.46 -5.05
N ILE A 35 7.98 5.12 -4.29
CA ILE A 35 7.72 6.40 -3.66
C ILE A 35 8.57 7.44 -4.38
N LYS A 36 7.94 8.51 -4.86
CA LYS A 36 8.60 9.61 -5.57
C LYS A 36 8.28 10.93 -4.89
N ASN A 37 9.31 11.62 -4.45
CA ASN A 37 9.24 13.01 -4.02
C ASN A 37 9.08 13.91 -5.26
N LEU A 38 8.07 14.77 -5.24
CA LEU A 38 7.78 15.72 -6.33
C LEU A 38 8.19 17.15 -6.01
N GLY A 39 8.81 17.38 -4.84
CA GLY A 39 9.15 18.71 -4.32
C GLY A 39 8.01 19.35 -3.53
N GLU A 40 8.34 20.40 -2.77
CA GLU A 40 7.39 21.20 -1.96
C GLU A 40 6.45 20.35 -1.05
N GLY A 41 6.97 19.24 -0.51
CA GLY A 41 6.22 18.31 0.32
C GLY A 41 5.28 17.35 -0.43
N HIS A 42 5.18 17.46 -1.76
CA HIS A 42 4.35 16.57 -2.57
C HIS A 42 5.00 15.20 -2.76
N CYS A 43 4.21 14.17 -2.55
CA CYS A 43 4.56 12.77 -2.76
C CYS A 43 3.64 12.08 -3.75
N LEU A 44 4.23 11.18 -4.54
CA LEU A 44 3.52 10.23 -5.39
C LEU A 44 3.98 8.82 -5.04
N VAL A 45 3.07 8.00 -4.57
CA VAL A 45 3.29 6.58 -4.33
C VAL A 45 2.62 5.80 -5.46
N ARG A 46 3.38 4.97 -6.17
CA ARG A 46 2.86 4.06 -7.19
C ARG A 46 2.91 2.64 -6.69
N VAL A 47 1.81 1.95 -6.88
CA VAL A 47 1.64 0.56 -6.47
C VAL A 47 1.26 -0.28 -7.68
N ASN A 48 1.99 -1.35 -7.90
CA ASN A 48 1.70 -2.37 -8.90
C ASN A 48 1.90 -3.74 -8.23
N THR A 49 0.83 -4.27 -7.65
CA THR A 49 0.92 -5.45 -6.80
C THR A 49 -0.36 -6.28 -6.84
N SER A 50 -0.23 -7.55 -6.47
CA SER A 50 -1.33 -8.43 -6.11
C SER A 50 -1.56 -8.51 -4.59
N GLN A 51 -0.68 -7.89 -3.78
CA GLN A 51 -0.84 -7.88 -2.33
C GLN A 51 -2.07 -7.10 -1.90
N LYS A 52 -2.69 -7.57 -0.82
CA LYS A 52 -4.01 -7.12 -0.39
C LYS A 52 -4.01 -5.71 0.19
N TYR A 53 -2.96 -5.32 0.88
CA TYR A 53 -2.91 -4.06 1.63
C TYR A 53 -1.70 -3.21 1.29
N LEU A 54 -1.91 -1.89 1.25
CA LEU A 54 -0.87 -0.90 1.49
C LEU A 54 -0.96 -0.47 2.96
N LEU A 55 0.08 -0.71 3.73
CA LEU A 55 0.17 -0.30 5.13
C LEU A 55 0.78 1.08 5.22
N LEU A 56 -0.02 2.04 5.71
CA LEU A 56 0.39 3.43 5.92
C LEU A 56 0.87 3.60 7.36
N PRO A 57 2.10 4.07 7.56
CA PRO A 57 2.62 4.38 8.90
C PRO A 57 1.99 5.64 9.45
N VAL A 58 1.49 5.58 10.68
CA VAL A 58 0.79 6.67 11.36
C VAL A 58 1.57 7.13 12.59
N GLU A 59 1.61 8.44 12.79
CA GLU A 59 2.06 9.12 14.01
C GLU A 59 0.92 9.98 14.53
N ASP A 60 0.34 9.65 15.68
CA ASP A 60 -0.84 10.31 16.23
C ASP A 60 -0.66 11.81 16.51
N ALA A 61 0.57 12.23 16.80
CA ALA A 61 0.92 13.63 16.99
C ALA A 61 1.03 14.41 15.66
N SER A 62 1.03 13.73 14.53
CA SER A 62 1.13 14.36 13.22
C SER A 62 -0.18 15.01 12.79
N PRO A 63 -0.17 16.13 12.04
CA PRO A 63 -1.38 16.67 11.42
C PRO A 63 -1.92 15.74 10.34
N ASP A 64 -3.21 15.88 10.08
CA ASP A 64 -3.87 15.15 9.01
C ASP A 64 -3.34 15.53 7.64
N VAL A 65 -3.16 14.54 6.79
CA VAL A 65 -2.74 14.65 5.40
C VAL A 65 -3.83 14.06 4.53
N ARG A 66 -4.33 14.85 3.57
CA ARG A 66 -5.27 14.37 2.55
C ARG A 66 -4.54 13.52 1.54
N ILE A 67 -5.00 12.26 1.38
CA ILE A 67 -4.53 11.34 0.36
C ILE A 67 -5.59 11.17 -0.71
N SER A 68 -5.20 11.35 -1.97
CA SER A 68 -6.01 10.99 -3.15
C SER A 68 -5.53 9.66 -3.70
N MET A 69 -6.41 8.66 -3.73
CA MET A 69 -6.18 7.37 -4.38
C MET A 69 -6.69 7.41 -5.81
N ILE A 70 -5.81 7.12 -6.76
CA ILE A 70 -6.06 7.19 -8.20
C ILE A 70 -5.83 5.80 -8.80
N VAL A 71 -6.82 5.30 -9.51
CA VAL A 71 -6.77 4.01 -10.22
C VAL A 71 -7.03 4.25 -11.69
N ASN A 72 -6.13 3.80 -12.56
CA ASN A 72 -6.21 3.99 -14.01
C ASN A 72 -6.50 5.46 -14.39
N ASN A 73 -5.78 6.39 -13.76
CA ASN A 73 -5.90 7.85 -13.93
C ASN A 73 -7.23 8.48 -13.47
N LYS A 74 -8.09 7.74 -12.79
CA LYS A 74 -9.31 8.25 -12.18
C LYS A 74 -9.18 8.24 -10.66
N GLU A 75 -9.47 9.38 -10.01
CA GLU A 75 -9.57 9.45 -8.57
C GLU A 75 -10.78 8.64 -8.10
N VAL A 76 -10.55 7.68 -7.19
CA VAL A 76 -11.57 6.74 -6.71
C VAL A 76 -11.88 6.94 -5.23
N LYS A 77 -10.93 7.51 -4.46
CA LYS A 77 -11.09 7.70 -3.01
C LYS A 77 -10.21 8.83 -2.52
N ASN A 78 -10.75 9.60 -1.56
CA ASN A 78 -10.01 10.56 -0.75
C ASN A 78 -10.21 10.23 0.72
N PHE A 79 -9.14 10.34 1.51
CA PHE A 79 -9.20 10.15 2.95
C PHE A 79 -8.08 10.91 3.65
N ASP A 80 -8.28 11.17 4.94
CA ASP A 80 -7.29 11.85 5.76
C ASP A 80 -6.57 10.82 6.66
N VAL A 81 -5.27 11.02 6.85
CA VAL A 81 -4.44 10.17 7.70
C VAL A 81 -3.28 10.97 8.28
N ARG A 82 -2.90 10.70 9.51
CA ARG A 82 -1.73 11.30 10.16
C ARG A 82 -0.47 10.55 9.81
N LEU A 83 0.05 10.80 8.61
CA LEU A 83 1.27 10.13 8.15
C LEU A 83 2.46 10.40 9.08
N ALA A 84 3.18 9.34 9.40
CA ALA A 84 4.33 9.37 10.31
C ALA A 84 5.47 10.23 9.74
N VAL A 85 5.94 11.18 10.53
CA VAL A 85 7.09 12.03 10.21
C VAL A 85 8.33 11.53 10.89
N ASN A 86 8.31 11.42 12.23
CA ASN A 86 9.47 11.11 13.03
C ASN A 86 9.49 9.64 13.48
N LYS A 87 8.34 9.11 13.87
CA LYS A 87 8.17 7.76 14.41
C LYS A 87 6.87 7.15 13.93
N VAL A 88 6.80 5.84 13.95
CA VAL A 88 5.56 5.10 13.66
C VAL A 88 4.94 4.66 14.98
N ASP A 89 3.73 5.13 15.26
CA ASP A 89 2.96 4.67 16.41
C ASP A 89 2.19 3.40 16.08
N TYR A 90 1.62 3.31 14.85
CA TYR A 90 0.94 2.13 14.32
C TYR A 90 0.79 2.20 12.79
N PHE A 91 0.26 1.13 12.21
CA PHE A 91 -0.07 1.09 10.78
C PHE A 91 -1.58 1.04 10.57
N VAL A 92 -2.05 1.63 9.47
CA VAL A 92 -3.41 1.48 8.98
C VAL A 92 -3.42 0.87 7.59
N PRO A 93 -4.35 -0.06 7.29
CA PRO A 93 -4.41 -0.72 6.01
C PRO A 93 -5.26 0.07 5.01
N VAL A 94 -4.76 0.23 3.80
CA VAL A 94 -5.59 0.57 2.63
C VAL A 94 -5.83 -0.73 1.87
N ASP A 95 -7.08 -1.18 1.80
CA ASP A 95 -7.43 -2.40 1.08
C ASP A 95 -7.34 -2.17 -0.43
N LEU A 96 -6.54 -2.99 -1.10
CA LEU A 96 -6.27 -2.97 -2.53
C LEU A 96 -6.93 -4.14 -3.27
N SER A 97 -7.69 -4.98 -2.58
CA SER A 97 -8.23 -6.24 -3.14
C SER A 97 -9.03 -6.04 -4.43
N ASP A 98 -9.83 -4.97 -4.51
CA ASP A 98 -10.64 -4.64 -5.68
C ASP A 98 -9.83 -4.06 -6.86
N TYR A 99 -8.55 -3.83 -6.65
CA TYR A 99 -7.67 -3.14 -7.60
C TYR A 99 -6.48 -4.00 -8.07
N SER A 100 -6.51 -5.31 -7.78
CA SER A 100 -5.47 -6.24 -8.24
C SER A 100 -5.25 -6.14 -9.74
N GLY A 101 -3.99 -6.07 -10.17
CA GLY A 101 -3.60 -5.93 -11.58
C GLY A 101 -3.84 -4.54 -12.19
N LYS A 102 -4.33 -3.56 -11.43
CA LYS A 102 -4.50 -2.18 -11.89
C LYS A 102 -3.32 -1.32 -11.47
N THR A 103 -3.09 -0.22 -12.20
CA THR A 103 -2.13 0.81 -11.79
C THR A 103 -2.77 1.71 -10.74
N ILE A 104 -2.22 1.67 -9.52
CA ILE A 104 -2.70 2.45 -8.39
C ILE A 104 -1.66 3.53 -8.08
N SER A 105 -2.13 4.73 -7.81
CA SER A 105 -1.28 5.83 -7.33
C SER A 105 -1.93 6.54 -6.16
N PHE A 106 -1.11 6.91 -5.18
CA PHE A 106 -1.52 7.76 -4.07
C PHE A 106 -0.77 9.08 -4.17
N LYS A 107 -1.52 10.18 -4.13
CA LYS A 107 -0.96 11.53 -4.10
C LYS A 107 -1.29 12.19 -2.78
N PHE A 108 -0.32 12.81 -2.17
CA PHE A 108 -0.50 13.60 -0.96
C PHE A 108 0.53 14.71 -0.86
N LYS A 109 0.23 15.70 -0.04
CA LYS A 109 1.15 16.75 0.33
C LYS A 109 1.34 16.74 1.83
N MET A 110 2.57 16.54 2.28
CA MET A 110 2.93 16.71 3.68
C MET A 110 2.66 18.18 4.05
N ASN A 111 1.87 18.39 5.09
CA ASN A 111 1.28 19.71 5.37
C ASN A 111 2.35 20.79 5.61
N SER A 112 2.30 21.85 4.82
CA SER A 112 3.25 22.95 4.84
C SER A 112 2.95 24.02 5.91
N ASN A 113 1.81 23.92 6.60
CA ASN A 113 1.42 24.90 7.62
C ASN A 113 2.11 24.69 8.97
N ASP A 114 2.87 23.60 9.10
CA ASP A 114 3.68 23.34 10.28
C ASP A 114 5.10 23.87 10.03
N PRO A 115 5.56 24.89 10.78
CA PRO A 115 6.89 25.47 10.58
C PRO A 115 8.03 24.45 10.73
N VAL A 116 7.81 23.35 11.44
CA VAL A 116 8.77 22.23 11.58
C VAL A 116 8.84 21.41 10.28
N ARG A 117 7.83 21.48 9.42
CA ARG A 117 7.68 20.66 8.20
C ARG A 117 7.95 21.39 6.90
N VAL A 118 8.08 22.71 6.91
CA VAL A 118 8.30 23.53 5.71
C VAL A 118 9.53 23.07 4.91
N ASN A 119 10.51 22.45 5.57
CA ASN A 119 11.74 21.96 4.95
C ASN A 119 11.90 20.44 4.98
N LEU A 120 10.83 19.68 5.34
CA LEU A 120 10.92 18.23 5.42
C LEU A 120 10.80 17.63 4.01
N SER A 121 11.91 17.08 3.52
CA SER A 121 11.85 16.19 2.36
C SER A 121 11.05 14.94 2.74
N PRO A 122 9.99 14.60 1.99
CA PRO A 122 9.23 13.37 2.22
C PRO A 122 10.10 12.13 2.37
N ASP A 123 11.21 12.04 1.63
CA ASP A 123 12.16 10.91 1.67
C ASP A 123 12.78 10.68 3.05
N ASN A 124 12.82 11.70 3.89
CA ASN A 124 13.38 11.61 5.25
C ASN A 124 12.34 11.23 6.32
N THR A 125 11.06 11.19 5.95
CA THR A 125 9.99 10.86 6.89
C THR A 125 9.90 9.36 7.18
N ALA A 126 9.44 9.02 8.38
CA ALA A 126 9.15 7.63 8.75
C ALA A 126 8.08 7.03 7.82
N CYS A 127 7.13 7.84 7.34
CA CYS A 127 6.11 7.43 6.38
C CYS A 127 6.74 6.83 5.11
N CYS A 128 7.66 7.53 4.45
CA CYS A 128 8.26 7.05 3.22
C CYS A 128 9.22 5.86 3.43
N LYS A 129 9.82 5.76 4.61
CA LYS A 129 10.75 4.67 4.95
C LYS A 129 10.04 3.37 5.35
N GLU A 130 8.90 3.48 6.01
CA GLU A 130 8.21 2.35 6.65
C GLU A 130 6.95 1.89 5.89
N MET A 131 6.49 2.68 4.91
CA MET A 131 5.34 2.30 4.07
C MET A 131 5.64 0.99 3.34
N ARG A 132 4.72 0.04 3.39
CA ARG A 132 4.93 -1.29 2.81
C ARG A 132 3.66 -1.96 2.33
N LEU A 133 3.83 -2.92 1.44
CA LEU A 133 2.78 -3.81 0.99
C LEU A 133 2.71 -5.05 1.89
N SER A 134 1.51 -5.62 2.05
CA SER A 134 1.28 -6.83 2.86
C SER A 134 0.03 -7.56 2.40
N ASP A 135 0.02 -8.89 2.57
CA ASP A 135 -1.17 -9.71 2.39
C ASP A 135 -1.99 -9.83 3.68
N THR A 136 -1.40 -9.43 4.80
CA THR A 136 -2.03 -9.49 6.10
C THR A 136 -1.95 -8.15 6.81
N PHE A 137 -2.93 -7.89 7.67
CA PHE A 137 -2.90 -6.78 8.61
C PHE A 137 -3.15 -7.33 10.01
N ASP A 138 -2.16 -7.12 10.89
CA ASP A 138 -2.24 -7.60 12.27
C ASP A 138 -3.22 -6.74 13.07
N THR A 139 -4.29 -7.38 13.54
CA THR A 139 -5.27 -6.79 14.45
C THR A 139 -5.08 -7.29 15.90
N GLY A 140 -4.08 -8.13 16.16
CA GLY A 140 -3.92 -8.89 17.41
C GLY A 140 -3.52 -8.09 18.65
N ASN A 141 -2.87 -6.94 18.50
CA ASN A 141 -2.39 -6.14 19.65
C ASN A 141 -3.47 -5.36 20.42
N ARG A 142 -4.76 -5.70 20.23
CA ARG A 142 -5.90 -4.90 20.74
C ARG A 142 -6.63 -5.55 21.90
N GLU A 143 -6.30 -6.78 22.22
CA GLU A 143 -7.04 -7.56 23.23
C GLU A 143 -6.99 -6.93 24.61
N LYS A 144 -5.87 -6.29 24.99
CA LYS A 144 -5.71 -5.62 26.29
C LYS A 144 -6.75 -4.56 26.59
N PHE A 145 -7.25 -3.85 25.58
CA PHE A 145 -8.20 -2.73 25.73
C PHE A 145 -9.54 -3.00 25.06
N ARG A 146 -9.73 -4.18 24.49
CA ARG A 146 -11.00 -4.53 23.83
C ARG A 146 -12.09 -4.75 24.86
N PRO A 147 -13.25 -4.08 24.73
CA PRO A 147 -14.39 -4.30 25.61
C PRO A 147 -14.88 -5.75 25.53
N THR A 148 -15.20 -6.34 26.68
CA THR A 148 -15.71 -7.71 26.74
C THR A 148 -17.17 -7.82 26.28
N TYR A 149 -17.96 -6.76 26.53
CA TYR A 149 -19.42 -6.76 26.31
C TYR A 149 -19.89 -5.77 25.24
N HIS A 150 -19.07 -4.80 24.89
CA HIS A 150 -19.46 -3.77 23.94
C HIS A 150 -18.85 -4.04 22.58
N PHE A 151 -19.62 -3.76 21.52
CA PHE A 151 -19.11 -3.79 20.16
C PHE A 151 -17.97 -2.78 19.99
N SER A 152 -16.91 -3.19 19.34
CA SER A 152 -15.85 -2.32 18.85
C SER A 152 -15.36 -2.80 17.50
N PRO A 153 -14.98 -1.90 16.57
CA PRO A 153 -14.40 -2.31 15.29
C PRO A 153 -13.04 -3.01 15.51
N LEU A 154 -12.62 -3.79 14.54
CA LEU A 154 -11.33 -4.49 14.62
C LEU A 154 -10.16 -3.53 14.68
N TYR A 155 -10.27 -2.37 14.04
CA TYR A 155 -9.27 -1.30 14.03
C TYR A 155 -9.93 0.03 13.66
N GLY A 156 -9.17 1.13 13.78
CA GLY A 156 -9.67 2.47 13.48
C GLY A 156 -10.56 3.06 14.56
N TRP A 157 -11.10 4.21 14.29
CA TRP A 157 -11.95 4.97 15.18
C TRP A 157 -13.43 4.75 14.87
N MET A 158 -14.22 4.37 15.86
CA MET A 158 -15.67 4.32 15.78
C MET A 158 -16.24 5.54 16.50
N ASN A 159 -17.15 6.23 15.85
CA ASN A 159 -17.94 7.31 16.45
C ASN A 159 -19.41 6.91 16.53
N ASP A 160 -20.32 7.88 16.51
CA ASP A 160 -21.73 7.72 16.82
C ASP A 160 -22.39 6.54 16.08
N PRO A 161 -23.13 5.67 16.80
CA PRO A 161 -24.01 4.70 16.17
C PRO A 161 -25.18 5.43 15.49
N ASN A 162 -25.39 5.16 14.20
CA ASN A 162 -26.41 5.83 13.39
C ASN A 162 -27.73 5.07 13.35
N GLY A 163 -27.73 3.82 13.76
CA GLY A 163 -28.92 3.00 13.80
C GLY A 163 -28.64 1.51 13.79
N MET A 164 -29.68 0.75 14.04
CA MET A 164 -29.65 -0.70 14.00
C MET A 164 -30.89 -1.22 13.29
N VAL A 165 -30.75 -2.24 12.45
CA VAL A 165 -31.85 -2.92 11.78
C VAL A 165 -31.70 -4.42 11.95
N TYR A 166 -32.82 -5.11 12.15
CA TYR A 166 -32.88 -6.56 12.10
C TYR A 166 -33.35 -7.00 10.70
N LYS A 167 -32.54 -7.80 10.04
CA LYS A 167 -32.83 -8.31 8.71
C LYS A 167 -32.22 -9.70 8.53
N ASP A 168 -32.97 -10.62 7.93
CA ASP A 168 -32.52 -11.97 7.57
C ASP A 168 -31.90 -12.78 8.74
N GLY A 169 -32.41 -12.57 9.97
CA GLY A 169 -31.93 -13.26 11.17
C GLY A 169 -30.78 -12.59 11.91
N GLU A 170 -30.29 -11.45 11.42
CA GLU A 170 -29.14 -10.75 11.95
C GLU A 170 -29.43 -9.29 12.30
N TYR A 171 -28.73 -8.76 13.32
CA TYR A 171 -28.71 -7.34 13.66
C TYR A 171 -27.58 -6.64 12.93
N HIS A 172 -27.91 -5.62 12.13
CA HIS A 172 -26.96 -4.77 11.43
C HIS A 172 -26.83 -3.44 12.17
N LEU A 173 -25.63 -3.15 12.67
CA LEU A 173 -25.30 -1.90 13.33
C LEU A 173 -24.60 -0.96 12.35
N PHE A 174 -25.14 0.24 12.17
CA PHE A 174 -24.53 1.31 11.37
C PHE A 174 -23.89 2.33 12.30
N TYR A 175 -22.67 2.74 11.99
CA TYR A 175 -21.90 3.71 12.77
C TYR A 175 -20.93 4.51 11.90
N GLN A 176 -20.51 5.66 12.40
CA GLN A 176 -19.44 6.42 11.77
C GLN A 176 -18.10 5.72 12.03
N TYR A 177 -17.30 5.59 10.98
CA TYR A 177 -16.06 4.83 11.04
C TYR A 177 -14.92 5.51 10.32
N ASN A 178 -13.81 5.74 11.02
CA ASN A 178 -12.55 6.18 10.43
C ASN A 178 -11.50 5.05 10.52
N PRO A 179 -11.26 4.30 9.43
CA PRO A 179 -10.29 3.21 9.43
C PRO A 179 -8.82 3.69 9.41
N TYR A 180 -8.58 4.99 9.20
CA TYR A 180 -7.23 5.53 8.96
C TYR A 180 -6.66 6.30 10.14
N GLY A 181 -7.28 6.28 11.29
CA GLY A 181 -6.82 7.01 12.45
C GLY A 181 -7.39 6.51 13.76
N SER A 182 -6.96 7.17 14.83
CA SER A 182 -7.39 6.92 16.22
C SER A 182 -8.47 7.90 16.70
N LYS A 183 -8.89 8.84 15.87
CA LYS A 183 -9.92 9.86 16.13
C LYS A 183 -10.45 10.48 14.82
#